data_860b5f1ea0866d3d4ff100bef8757430
#
_entry.id   860b5f1ea0866d3d4ff100bef8757430
#
_cell.length_a   1.000
_cell.length_b   1.000
_cell.length_c   1.000
_cell.angle_alpha   90.00
_cell.angle_beta   90.00
_cell.angle_gamma   90.00
#
_symmetry.space_group_name_H-M   'P 1'
#
loop_
_entity.id
_entity.type
_entity.pdbx_description
1 polymer ?
#
loop_
_entity_poly.entity_id
_entity_poly.type
_entity_poly.pdbx_seq_one_letter_code
_entity_poly.pdbx_strand_id
1 'polypeptide(L)'
;MNVSIFEDVIKDVDCYVDNILQEGFEDVQVGNDLFRNVKARGVDELVSFLNKNYPTYRPDLNFVRRSPINQEEPNWIHTDEMMGDLTAILYLSKKHPKEDGTTLYYKGEKMCIFKSRYNRLVVFPSKLYHSRNIYDNFGYAESARLIQVCFLKNNI
;
A
#
# COMPACT_ATOMS: atom_id res chain seq x y z
N MET A 1 2.90 -9.82 -18.21
CA MET A 1 2.98 -9.28 -16.85
C MET A 1 1.57 -8.96 -16.39
N ASN A 2 1.14 -9.57 -15.30
CA ASN A 2 -0.22 -9.37 -14.83
C ASN A 2 -0.26 -8.27 -13.77
N VAL A 3 -0.90 -7.17 -14.11
CA VAL A 3 -1.25 -6.10 -13.19
C VAL A 3 -2.77 -6.11 -13.05
N SER A 4 -3.26 -6.13 -11.82
CA SER A 4 -4.70 -6.22 -11.55
C SER A 4 -5.16 -5.03 -10.72
N ILE A 5 -6.36 -4.54 -11.01
CA ILE A 5 -7.04 -3.50 -10.26
C ILE A 5 -8.38 -4.06 -9.81
N PHE A 6 -8.68 -3.92 -8.52
CA PHE A 6 -9.96 -4.30 -7.95
C PHE A 6 -10.57 -3.08 -7.26
N GLU A 7 -11.85 -2.87 -7.49
CA GLU A 7 -12.60 -1.80 -6.84
C GLU A 7 -13.47 -2.36 -5.73
N ASP A 8 -13.72 -1.54 -4.70
CA ASP A 8 -14.64 -1.86 -3.62
C ASP A 8 -14.34 -3.22 -2.95
N VAL A 9 -13.06 -3.41 -2.62
CA VAL A 9 -12.52 -4.70 -2.16
C VAL A 9 -13.04 -5.11 -0.78
N ILE A 10 -13.10 -4.15 0.14
CA ILE A 10 -13.55 -4.39 1.51
C ILE A 10 -15.03 -4.01 1.61
N LYS A 11 -15.84 -4.92 2.13
CA LYS A 11 -17.30 -4.77 2.16
C LYS A 11 -17.77 -3.58 3.00
N ASP A 12 -17.23 -3.44 4.21
CA ASP A 12 -17.50 -2.31 5.10
C ASP A 12 -16.20 -1.56 5.36
N VAL A 13 -15.76 -0.84 4.35
CA VAL A 13 -14.44 -0.21 4.36
C VAL A 13 -14.32 0.88 5.43
N ASP A 14 -15.40 1.59 5.74
CA ASP A 14 -15.36 2.62 6.79
C ASP A 14 -15.09 2.00 8.16
N CYS A 15 -15.76 0.90 8.49
CA CYS A 15 -15.51 0.14 9.71
C CYS A 15 -14.08 -0.44 9.71
N TYR A 16 -13.63 -0.93 8.58
CA TYR A 16 -12.27 -1.46 8.38
C TYR A 16 -11.22 -0.40 8.71
N VAL A 17 -11.38 0.81 8.17
CA VAL A 17 -10.47 1.93 8.41
C VAL A 17 -10.54 2.38 9.88
N ASP A 18 -11.74 2.47 10.46
CA ASP A 18 -11.90 2.82 11.86
C ASP A 18 -11.16 1.84 12.78
N ASN A 19 -11.23 0.55 12.50
CA ASN A 19 -10.50 -0.48 13.26
C ASN A 19 -8.99 -0.29 13.16
N ILE A 20 -8.48 0.03 11.96
CA ILE A 20 -7.05 0.31 11.77
C ILE A 20 -6.63 1.53 12.60
N LEU A 21 -7.40 2.59 12.55
CA LEU A 21 -7.09 3.84 13.25
C LEU A 21 -7.15 3.69 14.79
N GLN A 22 -7.96 2.77 15.29
CA GLN A 22 -8.05 2.46 16.72
C GLN A 22 -6.87 1.62 17.21
N GLU A 23 -6.27 0.79 16.36
CA GLU A 23 -5.03 0.10 16.70
C GLU A 23 -3.89 1.13 16.73
N GLY A 24 -3.01 1.08 17.68
CA GLY A 24 -1.88 2.01 17.76
C GLY A 24 -0.95 1.90 16.54
N PHE A 25 -0.36 3.02 16.14
CA PHE A 25 0.68 3.06 15.12
C PHE A 25 2.06 3.04 15.78
N GLU A 26 2.97 2.28 15.21
CA GLU A 26 4.33 2.12 15.68
C GLU A 26 5.29 3.05 14.92
N ASP A 27 6.43 3.33 15.56
CA ASP A 27 7.55 3.98 14.91
C ASP A 27 8.29 2.99 14.00
N VAL A 28 8.88 3.50 12.92
CA VAL A 28 9.69 2.70 12.00
C VAL A 28 11.06 3.36 11.85
N GLN A 29 12.11 2.58 12.08
CA GLN A 29 13.49 3.00 11.86
C GLN A 29 13.95 2.49 10.49
N VAL A 30 14.42 3.40 9.63
CA VAL A 30 15.02 3.06 8.35
C VAL A 30 16.39 3.75 8.26
N GLY A 31 17.46 2.99 8.40
CA GLY A 31 18.80 3.56 8.51
C GLY A 31 18.89 4.50 9.71
N ASN A 32 19.23 5.76 9.48
CA ASN A 32 19.31 6.80 10.50
C ASN A 32 18.01 7.59 10.67
N ASP A 33 16.99 7.30 9.88
CA ASP A 33 15.72 8.03 9.88
C ASP A 33 14.69 7.32 10.77
N LEU A 34 14.08 8.07 11.67
CA LEU A 34 12.97 7.61 12.50
C LEU A 34 11.66 8.21 12.02
N PHE A 35 10.75 7.35 11.60
CA PHE A 35 9.39 7.72 11.21
C PHE A 35 8.43 7.36 12.34
N ARG A 36 7.78 8.35 12.93
CA ARG A 36 6.95 8.18 14.13
C ARG A 36 5.50 7.89 13.79
N ASN A 37 4.91 6.92 14.49
CA ASN A 37 3.48 6.60 14.43
C ASN A 37 2.98 6.34 13.00
N VAL A 38 3.74 5.58 12.21
CA VAL A 38 3.47 5.41 10.78
C VAL A 38 3.08 4.01 10.37
N LYS A 39 3.23 3.02 11.25
CA LYS A 39 2.96 1.62 10.91
C LYS A 39 1.98 0.98 11.87
N ALA A 40 0.98 0.31 11.35
CA ALA A 40 0.07 -0.54 12.09
C ALA A 40 0.00 -1.93 11.47
N ARG A 41 -0.49 -2.90 12.25
CA ARG A 41 -0.79 -4.23 11.73
C ARG A 41 -1.88 -4.15 10.67
N GLY A 42 -1.72 -4.87 9.57
CA GLY A 42 -2.76 -4.99 8.56
C GLY A 42 -3.94 -5.83 9.05
N VAL A 43 -5.14 -5.46 8.65
CA VAL A 43 -6.37 -6.17 8.99
C VAL A 43 -6.55 -7.37 8.05
N ASP A 44 -7.08 -8.47 8.59
CA ASP A 44 -7.10 -9.77 7.89
C ASP A 44 -8.13 -9.87 6.74
N GLU A 45 -9.08 -8.95 6.61
CA GLU A 45 -10.05 -8.96 5.51
C GLU A 45 -9.40 -8.86 4.13
N LEU A 46 -8.33 -8.05 4.01
CA LEU A 46 -7.55 -8.00 2.77
C LEU A 46 -6.88 -9.34 2.49
N VAL A 47 -6.35 -10.00 3.50
CA VAL A 47 -5.73 -11.33 3.38
C VAL A 47 -6.74 -12.34 2.84
N SER A 48 -7.96 -12.34 3.35
CA SER A 48 -9.03 -13.22 2.87
C SER A 48 -9.36 -12.98 1.40
N PHE A 49 -9.43 -11.72 0.97
CA PHE A 49 -9.63 -11.35 -0.43
C PHE A 49 -8.49 -11.86 -1.32
N LEU A 50 -7.25 -11.66 -0.87
CA LEU A 50 -6.07 -12.10 -1.62
C LEU A 50 -5.97 -13.62 -1.73
N ASN A 51 -6.28 -14.36 -0.66
CA ASN A 51 -6.32 -15.82 -0.67
C ASN A 51 -7.33 -16.36 -1.70
N LYS A 52 -8.47 -15.70 -1.82
CA LYS A 52 -9.50 -16.10 -2.77
C LYS A 52 -9.09 -15.84 -4.23
N ASN A 53 -8.47 -14.70 -4.50
CA ASN A 53 -8.15 -14.26 -5.86
C ASN A 53 -6.77 -14.72 -6.33
N TYR A 54 -5.88 -15.08 -5.41
CA TYR A 54 -4.51 -15.55 -5.68
C TYR A 54 -4.21 -16.83 -4.90
N PRO A 55 -4.93 -17.94 -5.19
CA PRO A 55 -4.87 -19.15 -4.36
C PRO A 55 -3.52 -19.88 -4.39
N THR A 56 -2.67 -19.61 -5.38
CA THR A 56 -1.33 -20.19 -5.46
C THR A 56 -0.27 -19.37 -4.73
N TYR A 57 -0.65 -18.25 -4.15
CA TYR A 57 0.21 -17.37 -3.35
C TYR A 57 -0.21 -17.41 -1.90
N ARG A 58 0.73 -17.10 -1.01
CA ARG A 58 0.45 -16.88 0.41
C ARG A 58 0.80 -15.45 0.78
N PRO A 59 -0.09 -14.71 1.45
CA PRO A 59 0.27 -13.44 2.07
C PRO A 59 1.34 -13.66 3.14
N ASP A 60 2.39 -12.83 3.11
CA ASP A 60 3.52 -12.94 4.04
C ASP A 60 3.58 -11.74 4.97
N LEU A 61 3.86 -10.56 4.43
CA LEU A 61 3.84 -9.31 5.19
C LEU A 61 2.56 -8.55 4.90
N ASN A 62 1.92 -8.06 5.93
CA ASN A 62 0.67 -7.32 5.85
C ASN A 62 0.71 -6.19 6.88
N PHE A 63 0.79 -4.96 6.43
CA PHE A 63 0.87 -3.79 7.30
C PHE A 63 0.16 -2.58 6.70
N VAL A 64 -0.16 -1.64 7.57
CA VAL A 64 -0.72 -0.34 7.17
C VAL A 64 0.35 0.73 7.33
N ARG A 65 0.48 1.59 6.33
CA ARG A 65 1.37 2.75 6.35
C ARG A 65 0.57 4.03 6.39
N ARG A 66 0.91 4.89 7.34
CA ARG A 66 0.35 6.23 7.47
C ARG A 66 1.44 7.26 7.16
N SER A 67 1.14 8.22 6.32
CA SER A 67 2.11 9.22 5.84
C SER A 67 1.54 10.64 6.03
N PRO A 68 1.69 11.22 7.25
CA PRO A 68 1.17 12.55 7.55
C PRO A 68 2.03 13.66 6.93
N ILE A 69 1.45 14.84 6.75
CA ILE A 69 2.06 15.98 6.06
C ILE A 69 3.39 16.45 6.67
N ASN A 70 3.56 16.30 7.98
CA ASN A 70 4.77 16.78 8.68
C ASN A 70 5.91 15.77 8.71
N GLN A 71 5.79 14.68 7.99
CA GLN A 71 6.78 13.62 7.99
C GLN A 71 7.32 13.42 6.58
N GLU A 72 8.61 13.70 6.39
CA GLU A 72 9.28 13.39 5.13
C GLU A 72 9.54 11.89 5.06
N GLU A 73 9.30 11.32 3.90
CA GLU A 73 9.59 9.93 3.62
C GLU A 73 10.46 9.83 2.38
N PRO A 74 11.41 8.86 2.37
CA PRO A 74 12.14 8.56 1.16
C PRO A 74 11.17 8.19 0.05
N ASN A 75 11.38 8.77 -1.12
CA ASN A 75 10.46 8.59 -2.23
C ASN A 75 11.23 8.40 -3.53
N TRP A 76 11.65 7.17 -3.73
CA TRP A 76 12.42 6.78 -4.90
C TRP A 76 11.71 5.68 -5.69
N ILE A 77 12.15 5.51 -6.90
CA ILE A 77 11.76 4.39 -7.74
C ILE A 77 12.51 3.15 -7.23
N HIS A 78 11.78 2.11 -6.87
CA HIS A 78 12.36 0.88 -6.29
C HIS A 78 11.56 -0.36 -6.68
N THR A 79 12.09 -1.53 -6.34
CA THR A 79 11.39 -2.81 -6.42
C THR A 79 11.15 -3.35 -5.02
N ASP A 80 10.18 -4.26 -4.89
CA ASP A 80 9.90 -5.00 -3.67
C ASP A 80 10.21 -6.50 -3.82
N GLU A 81 11.04 -6.88 -4.77
CA GLU A 81 11.29 -8.29 -5.10
C GLU A 81 11.83 -9.12 -3.93
N MET A 82 12.53 -8.48 -2.98
CA MET A 82 13.01 -9.14 -1.76
C MET A 82 11.89 -9.40 -0.75
N MET A 83 10.75 -8.74 -0.90
CA MET A 83 9.63 -8.84 0.04
C MET A 83 8.60 -9.91 -0.37
N GLY A 84 8.53 -10.22 -1.64
CA GLY A 84 7.59 -11.19 -2.18
C GLY A 84 7.59 -11.22 -3.70
N ASP A 85 6.71 -12.02 -4.27
CA ASP A 85 6.56 -12.15 -5.73
C ASP A 85 5.52 -11.14 -6.28
N LEU A 86 4.49 -10.84 -5.49
CA LEU A 86 3.48 -9.85 -5.81
C LEU A 86 3.39 -8.81 -4.69
N THR A 87 3.16 -7.56 -5.09
CA THR A 87 2.87 -6.44 -4.19
C THR A 87 1.41 -6.05 -4.35
N ALA A 88 0.68 -5.99 -3.25
CA ALA A 88 -0.70 -5.55 -3.19
C ALA A 88 -0.79 -4.26 -2.38
N ILE A 89 -1.38 -3.22 -2.96
CA ILE A 89 -1.57 -1.92 -2.31
C ILE A 89 -3.05 -1.59 -2.29
N LEU A 90 -3.62 -1.48 -1.09
CA LEU A 90 -5.00 -1.05 -0.87
C LEU A 90 -5.01 0.41 -0.44
N TYR A 91 -5.66 1.26 -1.22
CA TYR A 91 -5.79 2.69 -0.91
C TYR A 91 -6.93 2.93 0.06
N LEU A 92 -6.62 3.54 1.20
CA LEU A 92 -7.55 3.71 2.33
C LEU A 92 -7.81 5.18 2.71
N SER A 93 -7.44 6.12 1.86
CA SER A 93 -7.74 7.54 2.08
C SER A 93 -9.00 7.96 1.33
N LYS A 94 -10.04 8.39 2.05
CA LYS A 94 -11.25 8.96 1.44
C LYS A 94 -10.97 10.28 0.75
N LYS A 95 -10.15 11.11 1.39
CA LYS A 95 -9.72 12.42 0.86
C LYS A 95 -8.24 12.33 0.54
N HIS A 96 -7.88 12.66 -0.67
CA HIS A 96 -6.51 12.63 -1.14
C HIS A 96 -6.35 13.59 -2.33
N PRO A 97 -5.12 14.05 -2.62
CA PRO A 97 -4.86 14.78 -3.85
C PRO A 97 -5.27 13.95 -5.07
N LYS A 98 -5.77 14.62 -6.09
CA LYS A 98 -6.27 13.97 -7.32
C LYS A 98 -5.22 13.08 -7.99
N GLU A 99 -3.95 13.46 -7.90
CA GLU A 99 -2.85 12.76 -8.55
C GLU A 99 -2.20 11.67 -7.68
N ASP A 100 -2.65 11.50 -6.42
CA ASP A 100 -2.13 10.43 -5.56
C ASP A 100 -2.34 9.05 -6.20
N GLY A 101 -1.40 8.15 -5.92
CA GLY A 101 -1.44 6.79 -6.46
C GLY A 101 -0.04 6.21 -6.65
N THR A 102 0.08 5.30 -7.58
CA THR A 102 1.31 4.53 -7.84
C THR A 102 1.62 4.49 -9.33
N THR A 103 2.88 4.68 -9.67
CA THR A 103 3.40 4.53 -11.03
C THR A 103 4.27 3.29 -11.12
N LEU A 104 4.03 2.46 -12.13
CA LEU A 104 4.88 1.32 -12.47
C LEU A 104 5.77 1.68 -13.66
N TYR A 105 7.00 1.17 -13.63
CA TYR A 105 8.00 1.41 -14.65
C TYR A 105 8.43 0.08 -15.29
N TYR A 106 8.73 0.13 -16.57
CA TYR A 106 9.31 -0.96 -17.32
C TYR A 106 10.43 -0.45 -18.20
N LYS A 107 11.61 -1.02 -18.09
CA LYS A 107 12.82 -0.60 -18.81
C LYS A 107 13.09 0.91 -18.70
N GLY A 108 12.90 1.45 -17.50
CA GLY A 108 13.17 2.87 -17.19
C GLY A 108 12.07 3.85 -17.61
N GLU A 109 11.02 3.37 -18.26
CA GLU A 109 9.92 4.22 -18.71
C GLU A 109 8.64 3.93 -17.91
N LYS A 110 7.79 4.96 -17.77
CA LYS A 110 6.48 4.81 -17.13
C LYS A 110 5.60 3.87 -17.98
N MET A 111 5.15 2.79 -17.36
CA MET A 111 4.29 1.79 -18.00
C MET A 111 2.81 2.00 -17.66
N CYS A 112 2.51 2.16 -16.38
CA CYS A 112 1.16 2.34 -15.85
C CYS A 112 1.16 3.38 -14.75
N ILE A 113 0.13 4.22 -14.72
CA ILE A 113 -0.13 5.18 -13.65
C ILE A 113 -1.50 4.85 -13.05
N PHE A 114 -1.51 4.42 -11.80
CA PHE A 114 -2.74 4.17 -11.06
C PHE A 114 -3.04 5.36 -10.17
N LYS A 115 -4.27 5.86 -10.22
CA LYS A 115 -4.74 6.88 -9.29
C LYS A 115 -5.32 6.21 -8.05
N SER A 116 -5.02 6.78 -6.90
CA SER A 116 -5.63 6.39 -5.64
C SER A 116 -7.14 6.56 -5.72
N ARG A 117 -7.87 5.61 -5.18
CA ARG A 117 -9.30 5.68 -4.95
C ARG A 117 -9.60 4.88 -3.69
N TYR A 118 -10.43 5.44 -2.83
CA TYR A 118 -10.82 4.77 -1.59
C TYR A 118 -11.33 3.35 -1.86
N ASN A 119 -10.75 2.36 -1.17
CA ASN A 119 -11.08 0.94 -1.32
C ASN A 119 -10.68 0.31 -2.67
N ARG A 120 -9.70 0.90 -3.36
CA ARG A 120 -9.09 0.32 -4.57
C ARG A 120 -7.85 -0.46 -4.19
N LEU A 121 -7.74 -1.67 -4.74
CA LEU A 121 -6.57 -2.53 -4.61
C LEU A 121 -5.86 -2.64 -5.95
N VAL A 122 -4.56 -2.41 -5.96
CA VAL A 122 -3.70 -2.73 -7.12
C VAL A 122 -2.75 -3.85 -6.73
N VAL A 123 -2.57 -4.81 -7.63
CA VAL A 123 -1.66 -5.95 -7.43
C VAL A 123 -0.76 -6.05 -8.66
N PHE A 124 0.54 -6.10 -8.42
CA PHE A 124 1.54 -6.15 -9.49
C PHE A 124 2.75 -6.98 -9.09
N PRO A 125 3.54 -7.48 -10.06
CA PRO A 125 4.78 -8.18 -9.75
C PRO A 125 5.76 -7.30 -8.97
N SER A 126 6.25 -7.81 -7.83
CA SER A 126 7.14 -7.05 -6.94
C SER A 126 8.48 -6.67 -7.60
N LYS A 127 8.87 -7.37 -8.64
CA LYS A 127 10.08 -7.06 -9.42
C LYS A 127 9.97 -5.82 -10.30
N LEU A 128 8.75 -5.29 -10.50
CA LEU A 128 8.57 -4.05 -11.26
C LEU A 128 9.00 -2.85 -10.42
N TYR A 129 9.77 -1.96 -11.02
CA TYR A 129 10.06 -0.67 -10.43
C TYR A 129 8.79 0.14 -10.30
N HIS A 130 8.62 0.78 -9.17
CA HIS A 130 7.45 1.61 -8.90
C HIS A 130 7.79 2.76 -7.96
N SER A 131 6.94 3.77 -7.95
CA SER A 131 7.01 4.92 -7.06
C SER A 131 5.61 5.45 -6.77
N ARG A 132 5.51 6.30 -5.76
CA ARG A 132 4.32 7.13 -5.57
C ARG A 132 4.19 8.12 -6.73
N ASN A 133 2.95 8.47 -7.08
CA ASN A 133 2.71 9.49 -8.10
C ASN A 133 3.08 10.89 -7.65
N ILE A 134 2.89 11.17 -6.36
CA ILE A 134 3.22 12.44 -5.73
C ILE A 134 4.12 12.18 -4.52
N TYR A 135 5.00 13.12 -4.24
CA TYR A 135 6.02 12.97 -3.20
C TYR A 135 5.61 13.57 -1.86
N ASP A 136 4.71 14.52 -1.86
CA ASP A 136 4.26 15.16 -0.64
C ASP A 136 3.27 14.27 0.11
N ASN A 137 3.50 14.12 1.40
CA ASN A 137 2.52 13.53 2.29
C ASN A 137 1.38 14.52 2.51
N PHE A 138 0.23 14.03 2.92
CA PHE A 138 -0.94 14.86 3.15
C PHE A 138 -1.72 14.43 4.38
N GLY A 139 -2.49 15.37 4.92
CA GLY A 139 -3.37 15.16 6.06
C GLY A 139 -2.65 14.96 7.39
N TYR A 140 -3.42 14.83 8.45
CA TYR A 140 -2.97 14.61 9.83
C TYR A 140 -3.80 13.50 10.46
N ALA A 141 -3.21 12.73 11.37
CA ALA A 141 -3.91 11.69 12.12
C ALA A 141 -4.84 10.87 11.21
N GLU A 142 -6.16 10.95 11.40
CA GLU A 142 -7.14 10.17 10.63
C GLU A 142 -7.23 10.59 9.16
N SER A 143 -6.85 11.82 8.81
CA SER A 143 -6.86 12.31 7.43
C SER A 143 -5.53 12.14 6.70
N ALA A 144 -4.51 11.62 7.37
CA ALA A 144 -3.22 11.35 6.75
C ALA A 144 -3.35 10.29 5.66
N ARG A 145 -2.44 10.34 4.68
CA ARG A 145 -2.34 9.30 3.65
C ARG A 145 -2.26 7.93 4.30
N LEU A 146 -3.15 7.03 3.91
CA LEU A 146 -3.27 5.69 4.48
C LEU A 146 -3.34 4.65 3.37
N ILE A 147 -2.44 3.68 3.43
CA ILE A 147 -2.46 2.51 2.56
C ILE A 147 -2.22 1.25 3.39
N GLN A 148 -2.75 0.13 2.92
CA GLN A 148 -2.35 -1.18 3.41
C GLN A 148 -1.55 -1.88 2.33
N VAL A 149 -0.41 -2.44 2.72
CA VAL A 149 0.49 -3.18 1.83
C VAL A 149 0.52 -4.64 2.26
N CYS A 150 0.37 -5.52 1.31
CA CYS A 150 0.54 -6.95 1.53
C CYS A 150 1.43 -7.54 0.44
N PHE A 151 2.45 -8.28 0.85
CA PHE A 151 3.32 -9.01 -0.07
C PHE A 151 2.88 -10.45 -0.14
N LEU A 152 2.87 -11.01 -1.34
CA LEU A 152 2.48 -12.40 -1.57
C LEU A 152 3.69 -13.17 -2.11
N LYS A 153 3.88 -14.36 -1.57
CA LYS A 153 4.90 -15.30 -2.04
C LYS A 153 4.25 -16.49 -2.72
N ASN A 154 4.86 -16.92 -3.81
CA ASN A 154 4.41 -18.12 -4.50
C ASN A 154 4.62 -19.35 -3.59
N ASN A 155 3.64 -20.25 -3.58
CA ASN A 155 3.70 -21.49 -2.78
C ASN A 155 4.49 -22.62 -3.43
N ILE A 156 5.00 -22.40 -4.63
CA ILE A 156 5.75 -23.42 -5.35
C ILE A 156 7.20 -23.45 -4.91
#